data_ff373c3258163414bf9cc5aee463100d
#
_entry.id   ff373c3258163414bf9cc5aee463100d
#
_cell.length_a   1.000
_cell.length_b   1.000
_cell.length_c   1.000
_cell.angle_alpha   90.00
_cell.angle_beta   90.00
_cell.angle_gamma   90.00
#
_symmetry.space_group_name_H-M   'P 1'
#
loop_
_entity.id
_entity.type
_entity.pdbx_description
1 polymer ?
#
loop_
_entity_poly.entity_id
_entity_poly.type
_entity_poly.pdbx_seq_one_letter_code
_entity_poly.pdbx_strand_id
1 'polypeptide(L)'
;MAGLYFLVSSLVDGMIDGALLNLPDFETGHVWLVGAGPGDPGLLSVLALHALGAADVVVYDALVDPRILRLARPSAVLDFAGKRGGRPSLSQPDISARLIRLAREGNRVLRLKGGDPCVFGRGGEEALALAAAGVPFRIVPGITAGIAGSPMPGSR
;
A
#
# COMPACT_ATOMS: atom_id res chain seq x y z
N MET A 1 -16.23 -4.59 -14.68
CA MET A 1 -15.24 -4.23 -13.62
C MET A 1 -13.91 -3.74 -14.17
N ALA A 2 -13.46 -4.18 -15.32
CA ALA A 2 -12.27 -3.64 -16.01
C ALA A 2 -12.42 -2.16 -16.42
N GLY A 3 -13.64 -1.67 -16.66
CA GLY A 3 -13.88 -0.31 -17.13
C GLY A 3 -13.55 0.80 -16.14
N LEU A 4 -13.75 0.58 -14.84
CA LEU A 4 -13.50 1.62 -13.82
C LEU A 4 -12.00 1.82 -13.59
N TYR A 5 -11.21 0.74 -13.62
CA TYR A 5 -9.75 0.81 -13.52
C TYR A 5 -9.16 1.54 -14.74
N PHE A 6 -9.64 1.21 -15.94
CA PHE A 6 -9.19 1.86 -17.18
C PHE A 6 -9.54 3.35 -17.17
N LEU A 7 -10.70 3.72 -16.61
CA LEU A 7 -11.11 5.13 -16.49
C LEU A 7 -10.26 5.88 -15.45
N VAL A 8 -9.97 5.28 -14.31
CA VAL A 8 -9.15 5.90 -13.25
C VAL A 8 -7.69 5.96 -13.68
N SER A 9 -7.14 4.91 -14.27
CA SER A 9 -5.78 4.93 -14.82
C SER A 9 -5.66 5.97 -15.94
N SER A 10 -6.60 6.00 -16.89
CA SER A 10 -6.62 6.98 -17.98
C SER A 10 -6.88 8.41 -17.50
N LEU A 11 -7.66 8.62 -16.44
CA LEU A 11 -7.85 9.94 -15.82
C LEU A 11 -6.59 10.38 -15.05
N VAL A 12 -5.94 9.47 -14.35
CA VAL A 12 -4.68 9.76 -13.65
C VAL A 12 -3.56 9.98 -14.65
N ASP A 13 -3.47 9.16 -15.69
CA ASP A 13 -2.47 9.31 -16.76
C ASP A 13 -2.72 10.54 -17.65
N GLY A 14 -3.97 11.01 -17.75
CA GLY A 14 -4.34 12.16 -18.56
C GLY A 14 -4.51 13.49 -17.81
N MET A 15 -4.81 13.45 -16.50
CA MET A 15 -5.00 14.65 -15.67
C MET A 15 -3.81 14.96 -14.77
N ILE A 16 -3.03 13.93 -14.43
CA ILE A 16 -1.80 14.08 -13.68
C ILE A 16 -0.68 13.64 -14.63
N ASP A 17 -0.14 14.58 -15.36
CA ASP A 17 1.08 14.33 -16.12
C ASP A 17 2.16 13.85 -15.13
N GLY A 18 2.49 12.56 -15.19
CA GLY A 18 3.52 11.97 -14.34
C GLY A 18 4.85 12.70 -14.44
N ALA A 19 5.11 13.35 -15.59
CA ALA A 19 6.25 14.24 -15.80
C ALA A 19 6.16 15.50 -14.94
N LEU A 20 4.95 16.05 -14.72
CA LEU A 20 4.73 17.22 -13.88
C LEU A 20 4.99 16.96 -12.40
N LEU A 21 4.64 15.75 -11.93
CA LEU A 21 4.80 15.35 -10.52
C LEU A 21 6.15 14.69 -10.23
N ASN A 22 6.92 14.36 -11.27
CA ASN A 22 8.20 13.66 -11.14
C ASN A 22 8.11 12.46 -10.18
N LEU A 23 7.11 11.60 -10.40
CA LEU A 23 6.88 10.43 -9.57
C LEU A 23 8.03 9.42 -9.72
N PRO A 24 8.52 8.87 -8.62
CA PRO A 24 9.60 7.89 -8.66
C PRO A 24 9.15 6.57 -9.28
N ASP A 25 10.03 5.90 -9.99
CA ASP A 25 9.79 4.56 -10.50
C ASP A 25 9.67 3.56 -9.35
N PHE A 26 8.70 2.67 -9.45
CA PHE A 26 8.59 1.52 -8.58
C PHE A 26 9.28 0.33 -9.26
N GLU A 27 10.55 0.14 -8.93
CA GLU A 27 11.39 -0.86 -9.58
C GLU A 27 11.12 -2.28 -9.07
N THR A 28 11.40 -3.28 -9.92
CA THR A 28 11.34 -4.69 -9.54
C THR A 28 12.33 -5.01 -8.42
N GLY A 29 11.94 -5.89 -7.50
CA GLY A 29 12.76 -6.23 -6.34
C GLY A 29 12.72 -5.21 -5.20
N HIS A 30 11.92 -4.14 -5.33
CA HIS A 30 11.73 -3.13 -4.30
C HIS A 30 10.46 -3.37 -3.49
N VAL A 31 10.48 -2.92 -2.23
CA VAL A 31 9.31 -2.91 -1.34
C VAL A 31 8.94 -1.47 -1.03
N TRP A 32 7.68 -1.12 -1.23
CA TRP A 32 7.14 0.16 -0.76
C TRP A 32 6.22 -0.07 0.43
N LEU A 33 6.53 0.58 1.56
CA LEU A 33 5.71 0.60 2.78
C LEU A 33 4.81 1.82 2.69
N VAL A 34 3.53 1.62 2.44
CA VAL A 34 2.60 2.68 2.05
C VAL A 34 1.43 2.78 3.01
N GLY A 35 1.14 3.99 3.47
CA GLY A 35 -0.06 4.30 4.23
C GLY A 35 -1.29 4.41 3.34
N ALA A 36 -2.35 3.67 3.70
CA ALA A 36 -3.64 3.70 3.04
C ALA A 36 -4.56 4.82 3.53
N GLY A 37 -4.11 5.59 4.54
CA GLY A 37 -4.95 6.59 5.17
C GLY A 37 -6.07 5.99 6.04
N PRO A 38 -7.07 6.80 6.42
CA PRO A 38 -8.10 6.42 7.39
C PRO A 38 -9.25 5.57 6.81
N GLY A 39 -9.19 5.20 5.54
CA GLY A 39 -10.19 4.34 4.89
C GLY A 39 -10.86 4.96 3.66
N ASP A 40 -10.97 6.28 3.58
CA ASP A 40 -11.50 6.96 2.39
C ASP A 40 -10.45 6.92 1.26
N PRO A 41 -10.78 6.34 0.09
CA PRO A 41 -9.88 6.35 -1.07
C PRO A 41 -9.47 7.75 -1.52
N GLY A 42 -10.29 8.76 -1.31
CA GLY A 42 -10.00 10.16 -1.60
C GLY A 42 -8.90 10.77 -0.75
N LEU A 43 -8.52 10.10 0.35
CA LEU A 43 -7.44 10.53 1.25
C LEU A 43 -6.12 9.79 1.02
N LEU A 44 -6.02 9.03 -0.06
CA LEU A 44 -4.75 8.46 -0.51
C LEU A 44 -3.80 9.55 -1.00
N SER A 45 -2.52 9.40 -0.67
CA SER A 45 -1.52 10.22 -1.33
C SER A 45 -1.39 9.83 -2.82
N VAL A 46 -0.94 10.77 -3.65
CA VAL A 46 -0.67 10.49 -5.08
C VAL A 46 0.36 9.37 -5.23
N LEU A 47 1.37 9.32 -4.37
CA LEU A 47 2.35 8.23 -4.36
C LEU A 47 1.74 6.87 -4.00
N ALA A 48 0.76 6.83 -3.08
CA ALA A 48 0.06 5.60 -2.76
C ALA A 48 -0.76 5.08 -3.95
N LEU A 49 -1.45 5.97 -4.64
CA LEU A 49 -2.21 5.64 -5.85
C LEU A 49 -1.28 5.14 -6.97
N HIS A 50 -0.15 5.83 -7.18
CA HIS A 50 0.88 5.41 -8.14
C HIS A 50 1.41 4.01 -7.81
N ALA A 51 1.74 3.75 -6.54
CA ALA A 51 2.24 2.45 -6.10
C ALA A 51 1.21 1.32 -6.31
N LEU A 52 -0.08 1.57 -6.03
CA LEU A 52 -1.16 0.61 -6.28
C LEU A 52 -1.27 0.26 -7.78
N GLY A 53 -1.12 1.25 -8.65
CA GLY A 53 -1.14 1.05 -10.10
C GLY A 53 0.07 0.31 -10.66
N ALA A 54 1.19 0.31 -9.96
CA ALA A 54 2.46 -0.28 -10.41
C ALA A 54 2.80 -1.63 -9.75
N ALA A 55 2.25 -1.94 -8.57
CA ALA A 55 2.61 -3.12 -7.79
C ALA A 55 2.27 -4.44 -8.49
N ASP A 56 3.17 -5.42 -8.35
CA ASP A 56 2.93 -6.81 -8.76
C ASP A 56 2.20 -7.59 -7.66
N VAL A 57 2.55 -7.30 -6.39
CA VAL A 57 1.94 -7.92 -5.22
C VAL A 57 1.61 -6.84 -4.19
N VAL A 58 0.37 -6.86 -3.68
CA VAL A 58 -0.09 -5.99 -2.60
C VAL A 58 -0.30 -6.84 -1.35
N VAL A 59 0.58 -6.67 -0.37
CA VAL A 59 0.48 -7.32 0.95
C VAL A 59 -0.25 -6.37 1.89
N TYR A 60 -1.41 -6.75 2.37
CA TYR A 60 -2.30 -5.87 3.14
C TYR A 60 -2.89 -6.56 4.37
N ASP A 61 -3.39 -5.79 5.32
CA ASP A 61 -4.05 -6.27 6.54
C ASP A 61 -5.55 -5.89 6.59
N ALA A 62 -6.21 -6.29 7.68
CA ALA A 62 -7.65 -6.09 7.85
C ALA A 62 -8.09 -4.62 7.99
N LEU A 63 -7.16 -3.70 8.23
CA LEU A 63 -7.46 -2.26 8.39
C LEU A 63 -7.56 -1.52 7.05
N VAL A 64 -7.17 -2.15 5.96
CA VAL A 64 -7.25 -1.55 4.62
C VAL A 64 -8.67 -1.69 4.08
N ASP A 65 -9.27 -0.56 3.70
CA ASP A 65 -10.62 -0.56 3.10
C ASP A 65 -10.61 -1.29 1.75
N PRO A 66 -11.55 -2.22 1.51
CA PRO A 66 -11.64 -2.95 0.23
C PRO A 66 -11.74 -2.04 -1.01
N ARG A 67 -12.29 -0.83 -0.88
CA ARG A 67 -12.37 0.12 -2.00
C ARG A 67 -10.98 0.55 -2.48
N ILE A 68 -10.02 0.65 -1.56
CA ILE A 68 -8.62 0.98 -1.88
C ILE A 68 -7.96 -0.15 -2.65
N LEU A 69 -8.22 -1.40 -2.29
CA LEU A 69 -7.67 -2.57 -2.98
C LEU A 69 -8.13 -2.66 -4.44
N ARG A 70 -9.31 -2.11 -4.77
CA ARG A 70 -9.82 -2.04 -6.15
C ARG A 70 -9.03 -1.07 -7.05
N LEU A 71 -8.21 -0.21 -6.46
CA LEU A 71 -7.32 0.70 -7.19
C LEU A 71 -6.01 0.02 -7.62
N ALA A 72 -5.73 -1.17 -7.11
CA ALA A 72 -4.61 -1.97 -7.60
C ALA A 72 -4.84 -2.37 -9.06
N ARG A 73 -3.74 -2.46 -9.84
CA ARG A 73 -3.87 -2.92 -11.23
C ARG A 73 -4.48 -4.33 -11.28
N PRO A 74 -5.24 -4.69 -12.34
CA PRO A 74 -5.96 -5.96 -12.42
C PRO A 74 -5.07 -7.20 -12.30
N SER A 75 -3.81 -7.12 -12.73
CA SER A 75 -2.83 -8.21 -12.68
C SER A 75 -2.12 -8.34 -11.33
N ALA A 76 -2.34 -7.41 -10.39
CA ALA A 76 -1.71 -7.47 -9.07
C ALA A 76 -2.29 -8.63 -8.24
N VAL A 77 -1.40 -9.33 -7.54
CA VAL A 77 -1.79 -10.34 -6.56
C VAL A 77 -2.10 -9.64 -5.24
N LEU A 78 -3.31 -9.83 -4.72
CA LEU A 78 -3.70 -9.31 -3.40
C LEU A 78 -3.42 -10.37 -2.34
N ASP A 79 -2.47 -10.11 -1.46
CA ASP A 79 -1.97 -11.03 -0.44
C ASP A 79 -2.34 -10.54 0.96
N PHE A 80 -3.33 -11.18 1.57
CA PHE A 80 -3.82 -10.84 2.89
C PHE A 80 -2.90 -11.35 3.99
N ALA A 81 -2.32 -10.46 4.79
CA ALA A 81 -1.41 -10.76 5.90
C ALA A 81 -2.07 -10.69 7.29
N GLY A 82 -3.37 -10.39 7.37
CA GLY A 82 -4.13 -10.30 8.62
C GLY A 82 -4.60 -11.66 9.16
N LYS A 83 -5.41 -11.61 10.22
CA LYS A 83 -6.04 -12.81 10.78
C LYS A 83 -7.11 -13.34 9.83
N ARG A 84 -7.01 -14.60 9.44
CA ARG A 84 -8.12 -15.34 8.82
C ARG A 84 -8.73 -16.25 9.87
N GLY A 85 -10.07 -16.32 9.91
CA GLY A 85 -10.86 -17.04 10.91
C GLY A 85 -10.24 -18.37 11.36
N GLY A 86 -9.96 -18.50 12.66
CA GLY A 86 -9.40 -19.70 13.27
C GLY A 86 -7.90 -19.97 13.05
N ARG A 87 -7.21 -19.20 12.21
CA ARG A 87 -5.75 -19.33 12.03
C ARG A 87 -5.02 -18.21 12.78
N PRO A 88 -3.83 -18.48 13.37
CA PRO A 88 -3.00 -17.42 13.94
C PRO A 88 -2.72 -16.36 12.89
N SER A 89 -2.69 -15.08 13.30
CA SER A 89 -2.14 -14.02 12.42
C SER A 89 -0.66 -14.32 12.18
N LEU A 90 -0.18 -13.97 10.99
CA LEU A 90 1.26 -13.94 10.74
C LEU A 90 1.92 -13.06 11.80
N SER A 91 3.01 -13.53 12.38
CA SER A 91 3.81 -12.71 13.27
C SER A 91 4.50 -11.60 12.45
N GLN A 92 4.95 -10.53 13.10
CA GLN A 92 5.66 -9.46 12.41
C GLN A 92 6.94 -9.96 11.69
N PRO A 93 7.75 -10.85 12.29
CA PRO A 93 8.86 -11.48 11.58
C PRO A 93 8.44 -12.26 10.32
N ASP A 94 7.29 -12.95 10.36
CA ASP A 94 6.77 -13.70 9.20
C ASP A 94 6.35 -12.77 8.06
N ILE A 95 5.75 -11.61 8.38
CA ILE A 95 5.40 -10.59 7.39
C ILE A 95 6.66 -10.05 6.74
N SER A 96 7.66 -9.67 7.53
CA SER A 96 8.93 -9.16 7.02
C SER A 96 9.65 -10.18 6.14
N ALA A 97 9.71 -11.44 6.55
CA ALA A 97 10.28 -12.54 5.75
C ALA A 97 9.54 -12.72 4.43
N ARG A 98 8.20 -12.59 4.44
CA ARG A 98 7.37 -12.67 3.23
C ARG A 98 7.67 -11.52 2.26
N LEU A 99 7.76 -10.28 2.75
CA LEU A 99 8.11 -9.11 1.92
C LEU A 99 9.47 -9.28 1.27
N ILE A 100 10.48 -9.73 2.04
CA ILE A 100 11.84 -9.99 1.56
C ILE A 100 11.84 -11.06 0.46
N ARG A 101 11.15 -12.17 0.67
CA ARG A 101 11.05 -13.26 -0.30
C ARG A 101 10.40 -12.79 -1.61
N LEU A 102 9.27 -12.12 -1.53
CA LEU A 102 8.55 -11.62 -2.71
C LEU A 102 9.39 -10.62 -3.51
N ALA A 103 10.13 -9.75 -2.84
CA ALA A 103 11.04 -8.80 -3.50
C ALA A 103 12.19 -9.53 -4.20
N ARG A 104 12.79 -10.54 -3.56
CA ARG A 104 13.87 -11.36 -4.15
C ARG A 104 13.42 -12.19 -5.34
N GLU A 105 12.13 -12.49 -5.43
CA GLU A 105 11.50 -13.12 -6.61
C GLU A 105 11.34 -12.13 -7.78
N GLY A 106 11.72 -10.87 -7.62
CA GLY A 106 11.67 -9.84 -8.65
C GLY A 106 10.36 -9.06 -8.72
N ASN A 107 9.50 -9.17 -7.70
CA ASN A 107 8.24 -8.43 -7.67
C ASN A 107 8.42 -6.99 -7.19
N ARG A 108 7.54 -6.09 -7.66
CA ARG A 108 7.26 -4.81 -7.03
C ARG A 108 6.28 -5.07 -5.88
N VAL A 109 6.78 -5.01 -4.66
CA VAL A 109 6.00 -5.42 -3.48
C VAL A 109 5.47 -4.18 -2.77
N LEU A 110 4.15 -4.02 -2.75
CA LEU A 110 3.48 -2.98 -2.00
C LEU A 110 3.01 -3.54 -0.66
N ARG A 111 3.55 -3.05 0.45
CA ARG A 111 3.01 -3.30 1.78
C ARG A 111 2.05 -2.16 2.13
N LEU A 112 0.75 -2.44 2.04
CA LEU A 112 -0.31 -1.47 2.28
C LEU A 112 -0.83 -1.58 3.71
N LYS A 113 -0.75 -0.48 4.47
CA LYS A 113 -1.10 -0.41 5.90
C LYS A 113 -2.17 0.66 6.13
N GLY A 114 -3.17 0.37 6.96
CA GLY A 114 -4.14 1.39 7.38
C GLY A 114 -3.46 2.56 8.08
N GLY A 115 -3.93 3.78 7.86
CA GLY A 115 -3.33 5.00 8.40
C GLY A 115 -1.96 5.32 7.80
N ASP A 116 -0.99 5.56 8.66
CA ASP A 116 0.42 5.78 8.32
C ASP A 116 1.28 4.56 8.70
N PRO A 117 2.28 4.14 7.90
CA PRO A 117 3.07 2.95 8.19
C PRO A 117 3.86 3.04 9.48
N CYS A 118 4.31 4.23 9.87
CA CYS A 118 5.18 4.46 11.02
C CYS A 118 4.43 4.83 12.29
N VAL A 119 3.17 5.30 12.17
CA VAL A 119 2.35 5.69 13.32
C VAL A 119 1.53 4.49 13.77
N PHE A 120 1.89 3.90 14.92
CA PHE A 120 1.29 2.69 15.50
C PHE A 120 1.27 1.46 14.58
N GLY A 121 1.98 1.49 13.45
CA GLY A 121 1.89 0.49 12.38
C GLY A 121 3.07 -0.46 12.25
N ARG A 122 4.07 -0.43 13.15
CA ARG A 122 5.29 -1.24 13.08
C ARG A 122 6.05 -1.18 11.75
N GLY A 123 5.82 -0.13 10.94
CA GLY A 123 6.54 0.07 9.67
C GLY A 123 8.04 0.21 9.86
N GLY A 124 8.47 0.74 11.03
CA GLY A 124 9.88 0.80 11.38
C GLY A 124 10.53 -0.59 11.52
N GLU A 125 9.84 -1.58 12.10
CA GLU A 125 10.34 -2.95 12.22
C GLU A 125 10.48 -3.61 10.83
N GLU A 126 9.49 -3.41 9.96
CA GLU A 126 9.52 -3.91 8.57
C GLU A 126 10.68 -3.26 7.79
N ALA A 127 10.85 -1.93 7.92
CA ALA A 127 11.94 -1.21 7.28
C ALA A 127 13.32 -1.68 7.73
N LEU A 128 13.50 -1.91 9.04
CA LEU A 128 14.76 -2.44 9.58
C LEU A 128 15.06 -3.86 9.06
N ALA A 129 14.05 -4.71 8.99
CA ALA A 129 14.21 -6.06 8.44
C ALA A 129 14.59 -6.03 6.95
N LEU A 130 13.97 -5.16 6.16
CA LEU A 130 14.31 -4.97 4.74
C LEU A 130 15.74 -4.45 4.56
N ALA A 131 16.14 -3.46 5.36
CA ALA A 131 17.50 -2.92 5.35
C ALA A 131 18.53 -3.99 5.69
N ALA A 132 18.30 -4.78 6.74
CA ALA A 132 19.18 -5.87 7.16
C ALA A 132 19.31 -6.96 6.07
N ALA A 133 18.27 -7.18 5.29
CA ALA A 133 18.24 -8.13 4.19
C ALA A 133 18.82 -7.56 2.87
N GLY A 134 19.19 -6.28 2.84
CA GLY A 134 19.68 -5.61 1.63
C GLY A 134 18.60 -5.41 0.56
N VAL A 135 17.33 -5.42 0.93
CA VAL A 135 16.20 -5.17 0.03
C VAL A 135 15.90 -3.68 -0.04
N PRO A 136 15.96 -3.06 -1.22
CA PRO A 136 15.61 -1.64 -1.38
C PRO A 136 14.15 -1.39 -1.02
N PHE A 137 13.89 -0.33 -0.28
CA PHE A 137 12.53 0.02 0.11
C PHE A 137 12.30 1.54 0.15
N ARG A 138 11.03 1.92 0.09
CA ARG A 138 10.56 3.29 0.26
C ARG A 138 9.42 3.31 1.27
N ILE A 139 9.40 4.35 2.12
CA ILE A 139 8.26 4.62 2.99
C ILE A 139 7.45 5.76 2.36
N VAL A 140 6.16 5.52 2.18
CA VAL A 140 5.20 6.53 1.70
C VAL A 140 4.19 6.79 2.82
N PRO A 141 4.19 8.00 3.40
CA PRO A 141 3.29 8.34 4.49
C PRO A 141 1.82 8.28 4.06
N GLY A 142 0.94 8.11 5.04
CA GLY A 142 -0.49 8.22 4.89
C GLY A 142 -1.10 9.07 6.00
N ILE A 143 -2.36 9.48 5.85
CA ILE A 143 -3.08 10.20 6.87
C ILE A 143 -3.43 9.23 8.00
N THR A 144 -2.91 9.47 9.20
CA THR A 144 -3.22 8.64 10.36
C THR A 144 -4.67 8.83 10.81
N ALA A 145 -5.34 7.73 11.19
CA ALA A 145 -6.71 7.77 11.69
C ALA A 145 -6.86 8.64 12.95
N GLY A 146 -5.80 8.80 13.75
CA GLY A 146 -5.78 9.68 14.93
C GLY A 146 -5.93 11.18 14.61
N ILE A 147 -5.59 11.61 13.39
CA ILE A 147 -5.72 13.00 12.94
C ILE A 147 -6.99 13.19 12.09
N ALA A 148 -7.46 12.16 11.43
CA ALA A 148 -8.61 12.24 10.53
C ALA A 148 -9.94 12.57 11.21
N GLY A 149 -9.94 12.61 12.54
CA GLY A 149 -11.12 12.95 13.33
C GLY A 149 -12.27 11.94 13.19
N SER A 150 -13.06 11.77 14.23
CA SER A 150 -14.37 11.14 14.07
C SER A 150 -15.17 11.97 13.05
N PRO A 151 -15.95 11.35 12.16
CA PRO A 151 -16.81 12.11 11.25
C PRO A 151 -17.65 13.07 12.07
N MET A 152 -17.56 14.36 11.75
CA MET A 152 -18.39 15.38 12.42
C MET A 152 -19.85 14.96 12.29
N PRO A 153 -20.62 14.91 13.39
CA PRO A 153 -22.04 14.61 13.30
C PRO A 153 -22.68 15.69 12.44
N GLY A 154 -23.13 15.33 11.23
CA GLY A 154 -23.81 16.22 10.30
C GLY A 154 -23.26 16.32 8.88
N SER A 155 -22.11 15.73 8.55
CA SER A 155 -21.67 15.60 7.16
C SER A 155 -22.35 14.39 6.51
N ARG A 156 -23.47 14.64 5.85
CA ARG A 156 -24.07 13.71 4.89
C ARG A 156 -23.61 14.08 3.50
#